data_8cd7ce6d1a670583c04ca654aaa6e12a
#
_entry.id   8cd7ce6d1a670583c04ca654aaa6e12a
#
_cell.length_a   1.000
_cell.length_b   1.000
_cell.length_c   1.000
_cell.angle_alpha   90.00
_cell.angle_beta   90.00
_cell.angle_gamma   90.00
#
_symmetry.space_group_name_H-M   'P 1'
#
loop_
_entity.id
_entity.type
_entity.pdbx_description
1 polymer ?
#
loop_
_entity_poly.entity_id
_entity_poly.type
_entity_poly.pdbx_seq_one_letter_code
_entity_poly.pdbx_strand_id
1 'polypeptide(L)' 'SYNTIVCGTKRDGTLIKYWDGYSATSMKHIKEFAKQFCRGLEVNKKEWDNLPLSN' A
#
# COMPACT_ATOMS: atom_id res chain seq x y z
N SER A 1 11.27 -1.48 1.81
CA SER A 1 11.99 -1.23 3.06
C SER A 1 12.41 -2.53 3.71
N TYR A 2 13.51 -2.50 4.42
CA TYR A 2 14.10 -3.70 5.02
C TYR A 2 13.19 -4.27 6.09
N ASN A 3 12.79 -5.50 5.94
CA ASN A 3 12.06 -6.24 6.97
C ASN A 3 10.83 -5.51 7.54
N THR A 4 10.42 -4.42 6.90
CA THR A 4 9.25 -3.68 7.35
C THR A 4 8.09 -3.92 6.38
N ILE A 5 6.99 -4.41 6.92
CA ILE A 5 5.78 -4.58 6.13
C ILE A 5 5.10 -3.23 6.03
N VAL A 6 5.03 -2.67 4.82
CA VAL A 6 4.42 -1.36 4.61
C VAL A 6 2.96 -1.45 4.18
N CYS A 7 2.57 -2.54 3.54
CA CYS A 7 1.19 -2.75 3.12
C CYS A 7 0.88 -4.23 2.97
N GLY A 8 -0.39 -4.54 2.85
CA GLY A 8 -0.86 -5.89 2.62
C GLY A 8 -2.21 -5.85 1.92
N THR A 9 -2.86 -6.98 1.79
CA THR A 9 -4.17 -7.05 1.16
C THR A 9 -5.06 -8.02 1.88
N LYS A 10 -6.36 -7.70 1.91
CA LYS A 10 -7.38 -8.62 2.41
C LYS A 10 -7.78 -9.58 1.28
N ARG A 11 -8.55 -10.60 1.63
CA ARG A 11 -9.01 -11.58 0.65
C ARG A 11 -9.84 -10.98 -0.47
N ASP A 12 -10.56 -9.89 -0.17
CA ASP A 12 -11.40 -9.21 -1.15
C ASP A 12 -10.62 -8.24 -2.04
N GLY A 13 -9.32 -8.10 -1.82
CA GLY A 13 -8.48 -7.19 -2.59
C GLY A 13 -8.33 -5.80 -1.99
N THR A 14 -8.80 -5.61 -0.76
CA THR A 14 -8.67 -4.30 -0.10
C THR A 14 -7.23 -4.08 0.37
N LEU A 15 -6.66 -2.94 0.00
CA LEU A 15 -5.31 -2.57 0.41
C LEU A 15 -5.28 -2.21 1.90
N ILE A 16 -4.30 -2.76 2.60
CA ILE A 16 -4.09 -2.48 4.03
C ILE A 16 -2.79 -1.72 4.19
N LYS A 17 -2.84 -0.63 4.94
CA LYS A 17 -1.68 0.21 5.21
C LYS A 17 -1.12 -0.11 6.59
N TYR A 18 0.15 -0.51 6.62
CA TYR A 18 0.83 -0.83 7.88
C TYR A 18 1.92 0.18 8.24
N TRP A 19 2.20 1.13 7.37
CA TRP A 19 3.26 2.11 7.55
C TRP A 19 2.74 3.47 7.14
N ASP A 20 2.91 4.45 8.01
CA ASP A 20 2.35 5.79 7.81
C ASP A 20 3.37 6.78 7.23
N GLY A 21 4.38 6.29 6.58
CA GLY A 21 5.36 7.14 5.94
C GLY A 21 5.11 7.29 4.46
N TYR A 22 6.01 8.03 3.80
CA TYR A 22 5.99 8.20 2.35
C TYR A 22 7.40 8.34 1.82
N SER A 23 7.70 7.60 0.76
CA SER A 23 8.90 7.82 -0.03
C SER A 23 8.61 7.38 -1.46
N ALA A 24 9.35 7.95 -2.41
CA ALA A 24 9.16 7.61 -3.82
C ALA A 24 9.38 6.12 -4.07
N THR A 25 10.41 5.55 -3.44
CA THR A 25 10.73 4.13 -3.59
C THR A 25 9.63 3.24 -3.01
N SER A 26 9.20 3.56 -1.79
CA SER A 26 8.13 2.79 -1.15
C SER A 26 6.82 2.91 -1.93
N MET A 27 6.52 4.08 -2.44
CA MET A 27 5.31 4.30 -3.22
C MET A 27 5.31 3.47 -4.50
N LYS A 28 6.47 3.33 -5.13
CA LYS A 28 6.60 2.48 -6.32
C LYS A 28 6.25 1.03 -6.00
N HIS A 29 6.76 0.51 -4.89
CA HIS A 29 6.46 -0.85 -4.47
C HIS A 29 4.99 -1.03 -4.10
N ILE A 30 4.42 -0.04 -3.41
CA ILE A 30 3.02 -0.07 -3.02
C ILE A 30 2.12 -0.09 -4.25
N LYS A 31 2.43 0.72 -5.25
CA LYS A 31 1.66 0.74 -6.50
C LYS A 31 1.70 -0.60 -7.21
N GLU A 32 2.88 -1.21 -7.31
CA GLU A 32 3.00 -2.51 -7.95
C GLU A 32 2.28 -3.60 -7.16
N PHE A 33 2.39 -3.58 -5.84
CA PHE A 33 1.68 -4.52 -4.99
C PHE A 33 0.17 -4.41 -5.18
N ALA A 34 -0.36 -3.19 -5.12
CA ALA A 34 -1.79 -2.97 -5.26
C ALA A 34 -2.28 -3.42 -6.64
N LYS A 35 -1.49 -3.16 -7.66
CA LYS A 35 -1.85 -3.56 -9.02
C LYS A 35 -1.93 -5.07 -9.16
N GLN A 36 -1.04 -5.80 -8.50
CA GLN A 36 -1.00 -7.26 -8.58
C GLN A 36 -2.01 -7.95 -7.67
N PHE A 37 -2.16 -7.44 -6.45
CA PHE A 37 -2.90 -8.14 -5.40
C PHE A 37 -4.20 -7.48 -5.00
N CYS A 38 -4.42 -6.24 -5.40
CA CYS A 38 -5.64 -5.49 -5.09
C CYS A 38 -6.48 -5.23 -6.35
N ARG A 39 -6.56 -6.21 -7.23
CA ARG A 39 -7.41 -6.19 -8.44
C ARG A 39 -7.10 -5.05 -9.38
N GLY A 40 -5.82 -4.72 -9.54
CA GLY A 40 -5.42 -3.65 -10.43
C GLY A 40 -5.65 -2.25 -9.87
N LEU A 41 -5.80 -2.13 -8.56
CA LEU A 41 -6.01 -0.85 -7.91
C LEU A 41 -4.84 0.10 -8.20
N GLU A 42 -5.16 1.31 -8.61
CA GLU A 42 -4.18 2.36 -8.79
C GLU A 42 -4.12 3.21 -7.53
N VAL A 43 -2.94 3.28 -6.91
CA VAL A 43 -2.74 4.02 -5.67
C VAL A 43 -1.77 5.16 -5.95
N ASN A 44 -2.17 6.38 -5.59
CA ASN A 44 -1.26 7.52 -5.60
C ASN A 44 -1.04 8.02 -4.18
N LYS A 45 -0.23 9.07 -4.03
CA LYS A 45 0.07 9.60 -2.70
C LYS A 45 -1.18 10.00 -1.93
N LYS A 46 -2.14 10.63 -2.61
CA LYS A 46 -3.38 11.06 -1.98
C LYS A 46 -4.19 9.86 -1.48
N GLU A 47 -4.30 8.83 -2.30
CA GLU A 47 -5.01 7.61 -1.91
C GLU A 47 -4.32 6.95 -0.71
N TRP A 48 -3.00 6.87 -0.75
CA TRP A 48 -2.22 6.28 0.34
C TRP A 48 -2.39 7.07 1.63
N ASP A 49 -2.31 8.40 1.56
CA ASP A 49 -2.45 9.26 2.75
C ASP A 49 -3.83 9.14 3.39
N ASN A 50 -4.86 8.87 2.58
CA ASN A 50 -6.22 8.74 3.08
C ASN A 50 -6.54 7.37 3.69
N LEU A 51 -5.67 6.39 3.48
CA LEU A 51 -5.87 5.07 4.06
C LEU A 51 -5.62 5.11 5.57
N PRO A 52 -6.48 4.47 6.37
CA PRO A 52 -6.22 4.38 7.80
C PRO A 52 -5.05 3.45 8.07
N LEU A 53 -4.23 3.82 9.05
CA LEU A 53 -3.12 2.98 9.48
C LEU A 53 -3.68 1.78 10.23
N SER A 54 -3.25 0.59 9.82
CA SER A 54 -3.65 -0.65 10.48
C SER A 54 -2.53 -1.16 11.36
N ASN A 55 -2.87 -1.63 12.53
CA ASN A 55 -1.89 -2.21 13.45
C ASN A 55 -2.02 -3.72 13.48
#